data_a8bcd922fa5dbb194cb44b4d103246f8
#
_entry.id   a8bcd922fa5dbb194cb44b4d103246f8
#
_cell.length_a   1.000
_cell.length_b   1.000
_cell.length_c   1.000
_cell.angle_alpha   90.00
_cell.angle_beta   90.00
_cell.angle_gamma   90.00
#
_symmetry.space_group_name_H-M   'P 1'
#
loop_
_entity.id
_entity.type
_entity.pdbx_description
1 polymer ?
#
loop_
_entity_poly.entity_id
_entity_poly.type
_entity_poly.pdbx_seq_one_letter_code
_entity_poly.pdbx_strand_id
1 'polypeptide(L)'
;MRILLTGGSGFIGRNLSEHLSRDHEVLAPSHAELDLSDDVAVDAWFGAHEVDAVIHGAVRPGHRAAQDPSRQIWNNLRMFFNIERNRDRFGRLVFLSSGAAYDARGSLVRVVEDHLGTSVPEDEHGLSKYAIARFLDAMTTDSVPPIIELRLFGVFGRYEDYGIRFISNAICRSIFDLPITLRQDRRFSYLYIDDLMPVVDWALDAQAEHRAYNVSPDRTDSLGALAELVAARAGKDVPILVAHDGLGNEYSADNGRLRRELPDLAFTPPEVAIDRLFSWYSDRVTEIDRNRLEIDT
;
A
#
# COMPACT_ATOMS: atom_id res chain seq x y z
N MET A 1 19.32 -3.84 -12.35
CA MET A 1 19.35 -2.42 -11.90
C MET A 1 19.80 -2.36 -10.45
N ARG A 2 20.32 -1.21 -10.04
CA ARG A 2 20.56 -0.86 -8.64
C ARG A 2 19.44 0.05 -8.17
N ILE A 3 18.65 -0.38 -7.20
CA ILE A 3 17.37 0.25 -6.82
C ILE A 3 17.44 0.74 -5.38
N LEU A 4 17.17 2.03 -5.15
CA LEU A 4 16.87 2.53 -3.80
C LEU A 4 15.39 2.21 -3.47
N LEU A 5 15.17 1.34 -2.48
CA LEU A 5 13.84 1.05 -1.95
C LEU A 5 13.67 1.72 -0.58
N THR A 6 12.94 2.82 -0.52
CA THR A 6 12.64 3.46 0.76
C THR A 6 11.42 2.80 1.42
N GLY A 7 11.43 2.72 2.74
CA GLY A 7 10.39 1.99 3.48
C GLY A 7 10.54 0.46 3.41
N GLY A 8 11.74 -0.04 3.11
CA GLY A 8 12.05 -1.46 2.95
C GLY A 8 11.75 -2.33 4.17
N SER A 9 11.72 -1.78 5.39
CA SER A 9 11.35 -2.50 6.62
C SER A 9 9.84 -2.64 6.84
N GLY A 10 9.01 -1.87 6.10
CA GLY A 10 7.54 -1.91 6.19
C GLY A 10 6.92 -3.09 5.45
N PHE A 11 5.61 -3.23 5.57
CA PHE A 11 4.83 -4.32 4.97
C PHE A 11 5.11 -4.48 3.46
N ILE A 12 4.79 -3.47 2.67
CA ILE A 12 4.99 -3.52 1.20
C ILE A 12 6.48 -3.60 0.87
N GLY A 13 7.31 -2.82 1.57
CA GLY A 13 8.75 -2.77 1.33
C GLY A 13 9.46 -4.10 1.52
N ARG A 14 9.10 -4.89 2.55
CA ARG A 14 9.67 -6.23 2.77
C ARG A 14 9.35 -7.18 1.61
N ASN A 15 8.10 -7.21 1.18
CA ASN A 15 7.68 -8.03 0.03
C ASN A 15 8.40 -7.60 -1.26
N LEU A 16 8.52 -6.30 -1.52
CA LEU A 16 9.25 -5.78 -2.67
C LEU A 16 10.74 -6.09 -2.58
N SER A 17 11.37 -5.95 -1.41
CA SER A 17 12.77 -6.31 -1.21
C SER A 17 13.03 -7.78 -1.53
N GLU A 18 12.19 -8.71 -1.02
CA GLU A 18 12.29 -10.13 -1.30
C GLU A 18 12.09 -10.46 -2.79
N HIS A 19 11.18 -9.76 -3.47
CA HIS A 19 10.91 -9.97 -4.88
C HIS A 19 12.04 -9.43 -5.75
N LEU A 20 12.37 -8.16 -5.60
CA LEU A 20 13.33 -7.45 -6.46
C LEU A 20 14.77 -7.93 -6.28
N SER A 21 15.15 -8.41 -5.09
CA SER A 21 16.51 -8.92 -4.85
C SER A 21 16.86 -10.19 -5.62
N ARG A 22 15.91 -10.77 -6.34
CA ARG A 22 16.17 -11.93 -7.22
C ARG A 22 16.91 -11.53 -8.50
N ASP A 23 16.61 -10.32 -9.01
CA ASP A 23 17.08 -9.85 -10.32
C ASP A 23 17.79 -8.50 -10.27
N HIS A 24 17.75 -7.81 -9.09
CA HIS A 24 18.28 -6.46 -8.91
C HIS A 24 19.12 -6.34 -7.63
N GLU A 25 20.03 -5.37 -7.59
CA GLU A 25 20.68 -4.93 -6.36
C GLU A 25 19.75 -3.94 -5.65
N VAL A 26 19.19 -4.34 -4.50
CA VAL A 26 18.25 -3.52 -3.73
C VAL A 26 18.94 -2.88 -2.53
N LEU A 27 19.01 -1.56 -2.51
CA LEU A 27 19.46 -0.76 -1.39
C LEU A 27 18.23 -0.32 -0.59
N ALA A 28 18.04 -0.89 0.60
CA ALA A 28 16.88 -0.61 1.45
C ALA A 28 17.33 -0.09 2.82
N PRO A 29 17.91 1.13 2.89
CA PRO A 29 18.44 1.68 4.13
C PRO A 29 17.35 1.83 5.18
N SER A 30 17.68 1.52 6.43
CA SER A 30 16.85 1.81 7.60
C SER A 30 16.78 3.33 7.85
N HIS A 31 15.81 3.76 8.68
CA HIS A 31 15.71 5.18 9.07
C HIS A 31 17.00 5.69 9.77
N ALA A 32 17.71 4.81 10.49
CA ALA A 32 18.96 5.18 11.14
C ALA A 32 20.12 5.37 10.16
N GLU A 33 20.07 4.70 9.00
CA GLU A 33 21.09 4.83 7.94
C GLU A 33 20.77 5.97 6.97
N LEU A 34 19.46 6.26 6.76
CA LEU A 34 18.99 7.34 5.89
C LEU A 34 17.69 7.93 6.44
N ASP A 35 17.78 9.04 7.14
CA ASP A 35 16.61 9.85 7.49
C ASP A 35 16.16 10.65 6.26
N LEU A 36 15.11 10.21 5.62
CA LEU A 36 14.56 10.87 4.43
C LEU A 36 13.98 12.27 4.72
N SER A 37 13.74 12.62 5.99
CA SER A 37 13.28 13.95 6.37
C SER A 37 14.44 14.97 6.52
N ASP A 38 15.69 14.50 6.52
CA ASP A 38 16.90 15.32 6.55
C ASP A 38 17.45 15.49 5.13
N ASP A 39 17.34 16.70 4.59
CA ASP A 39 17.77 17.03 3.25
C ASP A 39 19.29 16.90 3.03
N VAL A 40 20.09 17.21 4.03
CA VAL A 40 21.56 17.08 3.99
C VAL A 40 21.94 15.59 3.94
N ALA A 41 21.29 14.76 4.76
CA ALA A 41 21.54 13.33 4.78
C ALA A 41 21.16 12.69 3.42
N VAL A 42 20.03 13.08 2.83
CA VAL A 42 19.58 12.55 1.52
C VAL A 42 20.53 12.98 0.40
N ASP A 43 20.95 14.25 0.36
CA ASP A 43 21.91 14.74 -0.65
C ASP A 43 23.28 14.03 -0.53
N ALA A 44 23.76 13.82 0.70
CA ALA A 44 25.01 13.09 0.96
C ALA A 44 24.90 11.62 0.54
N TRP A 45 23.74 10.98 0.81
CA TRP A 45 23.51 9.59 0.44
C TRP A 45 23.55 9.42 -1.09
N PHE A 46 22.81 10.24 -1.86
CA PHE A 46 22.86 10.23 -3.32
C PHE A 46 24.25 10.64 -3.88
N GLY A 47 25.03 11.40 -3.12
CA GLY A 47 26.42 11.73 -3.47
C GLY A 47 27.37 10.55 -3.34
N ALA A 48 27.06 9.59 -2.48
CA ALA A 48 27.88 8.40 -2.19
C ALA A 48 27.39 7.13 -2.90
N HIS A 49 26.15 7.11 -3.41
CA HIS A 49 25.54 5.92 -4.00
C HIS A 49 24.96 6.24 -5.39
N GLU A 50 25.37 5.48 -6.38
CA GLU A 50 24.74 5.49 -7.70
C GLU A 50 23.55 4.52 -7.67
N VAL A 51 22.40 4.94 -8.19
CA VAL A 51 21.20 4.11 -8.34
C VAL A 51 20.55 4.36 -9.70
N ASP A 52 20.02 3.30 -10.30
CA ASP A 52 19.30 3.39 -11.58
C ASP A 52 17.86 3.86 -11.37
N ALA A 53 17.23 3.43 -10.27
CA ALA A 53 15.85 3.73 -9.97
C ALA A 53 15.62 3.92 -8.45
N VAL A 54 14.56 4.66 -8.13
CA VAL A 54 14.05 4.82 -6.76
C VAL A 54 12.62 4.30 -6.69
N ILE A 55 12.34 3.42 -5.72
CA ILE A 55 10.97 3.06 -5.32
C ILE A 55 10.71 3.73 -3.97
N HIS A 56 9.85 4.75 -3.97
CA HIS A 56 9.54 5.50 -2.76
C HIS A 56 8.27 4.97 -2.10
N GLY A 57 8.45 4.11 -1.08
CA GLY A 57 7.40 3.53 -0.26
C GLY A 57 7.43 3.97 1.21
N ALA A 58 8.43 4.76 1.61
CA ALA A 58 8.49 5.28 2.98
C ALA A 58 7.34 6.24 3.27
N VAL A 59 6.70 6.05 4.42
CA VAL A 59 5.62 6.89 4.91
C VAL A 59 5.66 6.97 6.43
N ARG A 60 5.40 8.14 6.98
CA ARG A 60 5.10 8.29 8.41
C ARG A 60 3.70 7.75 8.64
N PRO A 61 3.53 6.64 9.39
CA PRO A 61 2.21 6.06 9.60
C PRO A 61 1.38 6.93 10.54
N GLY A 62 0.06 6.99 10.28
CA GLY A 62 -0.90 7.72 11.10
C GLY A 62 -1.98 6.86 11.72
N HIS A 63 -1.85 5.54 11.63
CA HIS A 63 -2.81 4.63 12.25
C HIS A 63 -2.64 4.60 13.79
N ARG A 64 -3.68 4.14 14.49
CA ARG A 64 -3.74 4.12 15.97
C ARG A 64 -2.59 3.38 16.66
N ALA A 65 -1.94 2.43 15.99
CA ALA A 65 -0.80 1.70 16.51
C ALA A 65 0.55 2.35 16.16
N ALA A 66 0.57 3.53 15.50
CA ALA A 66 1.79 4.24 15.20
C ALA A 66 2.42 4.80 16.49
N GLN A 67 3.75 4.66 16.63
CA GLN A 67 4.47 5.18 17.79
C GLN A 67 4.36 6.71 17.91
N ASP A 68 4.36 7.40 16.78
CA ASP A 68 4.13 8.85 16.72
C ASP A 68 3.34 9.18 15.44
N PRO A 69 2.02 9.36 15.54
CA PRO A 69 1.16 9.70 14.40
C PRO A 69 1.21 11.19 14.04
N SER A 70 1.97 12.02 14.77
CA SER A 70 2.01 13.46 14.54
C SER A 70 2.80 13.85 13.30
N ARG A 71 2.48 15.02 12.74
CA ARG A 71 3.23 15.64 11.65
C ARG A 71 3.38 14.76 10.40
N GLN A 72 2.38 13.94 10.08
CA GLN A 72 2.42 13.05 8.91
C GLN A 72 2.61 13.82 7.63
N ILE A 73 1.79 14.86 7.39
CA ILE A 73 1.89 15.69 6.18
C ILE A 73 3.28 16.30 6.05
N TRP A 74 3.81 16.86 7.12
CA TRP A 74 5.12 17.48 7.10
C TRP A 74 6.24 16.49 6.74
N ASN A 75 6.26 15.32 7.40
CA ASN A 75 7.29 14.33 7.16
C ASN A 75 7.15 13.69 5.78
N ASN A 76 5.92 13.32 5.37
CA ASN A 76 5.69 12.66 4.09
C ASN A 76 6.04 13.56 2.91
N LEU A 77 5.71 14.86 2.98
CA LEU A 77 6.11 15.82 1.95
C LEU A 77 7.62 16.02 1.91
N ARG A 78 8.28 16.17 3.07
CA ARG A 78 9.75 16.31 3.12
C ARG A 78 10.46 15.08 2.55
N MET A 79 10.06 13.87 2.95
CA MET A 79 10.65 12.64 2.42
C MET A 79 10.53 12.56 0.90
N PHE A 80 9.36 12.86 0.34
CA PHE A 80 9.16 12.88 -1.10
C PHE A 80 10.00 13.94 -1.79
N PHE A 81 9.97 15.20 -1.33
CA PHE A 81 10.69 16.29 -1.97
C PHE A 81 12.20 16.20 -1.80
N ASN A 82 12.70 15.58 -0.73
CA ASN A 82 14.13 15.31 -0.58
C ASN A 82 14.64 14.26 -1.57
N ILE A 83 13.80 13.31 -1.99
CA ILE A 83 14.11 12.40 -3.10
C ILE A 83 13.98 13.14 -4.43
N GLU A 84 12.87 13.85 -4.66
CA GLU A 84 12.55 14.54 -5.91
C GLU A 84 13.63 15.57 -6.29
N ARG A 85 14.16 16.34 -5.33
CA ARG A 85 15.24 17.31 -5.58
C ARG A 85 16.55 16.69 -6.06
N ASN A 86 16.74 15.38 -5.86
CA ASN A 86 17.88 14.61 -6.35
C ASN A 86 17.56 13.82 -7.64
N ARG A 87 16.47 14.18 -8.34
CA ARG A 87 15.96 13.44 -9.51
C ARG A 87 16.93 13.32 -10.68
N ASP A 88 17.91 14.19 -10.78
CA ASP A 88 18.99 14.15 -11.78
C ASP A 88 20.04 13.06 -11.51
N ARG A 89 19.94 12.36 -10.36
CA ARG A 89 20.87 11.32 -9.92
C ARG A 89 20.35 9.90 -10.10
N PHE A 90 19.18 9.72 -10.71
CA PHE A 90 18.60 8.41 -11.00
C PHE A 90 17.73 8.46 -12.27
N GLY A 91 17.52 7.30 -12.91
CA GLY A 91 16.80 7.21 -14.17
C GLY A 91 15.27 7.06 -14.05
N ARG A 92 14.73 6.69 -12.87
CA ARG A 92 13.32 6.38 -12.68
C ARG A 92 12.89 6.61 -11.23
N LEU A 93 11.66 7.14 -11.04
CA LEU A 93 10.99 7.16 -9.73
C LEU A 93 9.64 6.43 -9.82
N VAL A 94 9.47 5.38 -9.00
CA VAL A 94 8.18 4.74 -8.73
C VAL A 94 7.70 5.20 -7.35
N PHE A 95 6.61 5.96 -7.31
CA PHE A 95 6.05 6.46 -6.07
C PHE A 95 4.85 5.59 -5.64
N LEU A 96 4.96 4.92 -4.50
CA LEU A 96 3.87 4.17 -3.90
C LEU A 96 2.93 5.13 -3.17
N SER A 97 1.90 5.54 -3.88
CA SER A 97 0.84 6.42 -3.40
C SER A 97 -0.32 5.62 -2.80
N SER A 98 -1.47 6.24 -2.64
CA SER A 98 -2.66 5.61 -2.05
C SER A 98 -3.94 6.19 -2.64
N GLY A 99 -4.99 5.37 -2.71
CA GLY A 99 -6.35 5.85 -2.97
C GLY A 99 -6.86 6.85 -1.92
N ALA A 100 -6.19 6.99 -0.77
CA ALA A 100 -6.50 8.03 0.22
C ALA A 100 -6.35 9.45 -0.34
N ALA A 101 -5.60 9.63 -1.44
CA ALA A 101 -5.51 10.91 -2.15
C ALA A 101 -6.86 11.39 -2.71
N TYR A 102 -7.85 10.52 -2.85
CA TYR A 102 -9.17 10.85 -3.39
C TYR A 102 -10.22 11.28 -2.35
N ASP A 103 -9.84 11.49 -1.08
CA ASP A 103 -10.77 11.85 -0.01
C ASP A 103 -11.82 10.76 0.31
N ALA A 104 -11.45 9.82 1.15
CA ALA A 104 -12.29 8.68 1.53
C ALA A 104 -13.38 8.98 2.59
N ARG A 105 -13.72 10.27 2.86
CA ARG A 105 -14.85 10.63 3.74
C ARG A 105 -16.20 10.25 3.14
N GLY A 106 -16.32 10.28 1.82
CA GLY A 106 -17.45 9.74 1.07
C GLY A 106 -17.17 8.37 0.47
N SER A 107 -18.16 7.81 -0.22
CA SER A 107 -17.96 6.60 -1.00
C SER A 107 -17.08 6.88 -2.22
N LEU A 108 -16.03 6.10 -2.35
CA LEU A 108 -15.20 6.02 -3.55
C LEU A 108 -15.62 4.76 -4.32
N VAL A 109 -16.51 4.93 -5.31
CA VAL A 109 -17.06 3.80 -6.08
C VAL A 109 -16.39 3.76 -7.43
N ARG A 110 -15.51 2.77 -7.64
CA ARG A 110 -14.75 2.58 -8.89
C ARG A 110 -14.16 3.89 -9.43
N VAL A 111 -13.50 4.65 -8.53
CA VAL A 111 -12.96 5.96 -8.92
C VAL A 111 -11.88 5.81 -9.97
N VAL A 112 -11.90 6.66 -10.98
CA VAL A 112 -10.86 6.78 -12.01
C VAL A 112 -9.80 7.78 -11.55
N GLU A 113 -8.62 7.76 -12.17
CA GLU A 113 -7.51 8.65 -11.80
C GLU A 113 -7.85 10.14 -11.95
N ASP A 114 -8.73 10.49 -12.88
CA ASP A 114 -9.19 11.87 -13.12
C ASP A 114 -10.12 12.40 -12.02
N HIS A 115 -10.53 11.57 -11.07
CA HIS A 115 -11.25 12.00 -9.87
C HIS A 115 -10.40 12.89 -8.94
N LEU A 116 -9.07 12.83 -9.07
CA LEU A 116 -8.17 13.64 -8.25
C LEU A 116 -8.46 15.13 -8.42
N GLY A 117 -8.63 15.83 -7.29
CA GLY A 117 -8.92 17.26 -7.29
C GLY A 117 -10.40 17.62 -7.19
N THR A 118 -11.32 16.64 -7.20
CA THR A 118 -12.76 16.89 -6.97
C THR A 118 -13.05 17.24 -5.51
N SER A 119 -12.27 16.71 -4.58
CA SER A 119 -12.27 17.05 -3.16
C SER A 119 -10.86 16.94 -2.57
N VAL A 120 -10.68 17.50 -1.37
CA VAL A 120 -9.39 17.52 -0.68
C VAL A 120 -9.51 16.72 0.63
N PRO A 121 -8.67 15.68 0.85
CA PRO A 121 -8.66 14.92 2.10
C PRO A 121 -8.41 15.83 3.31
N GLU A 122 -9.07 15.55 4.44
CA GLU A 122 -8.88 16.30 5.69
C GLU A 122 -7.84 15.64 6.61
N ASP A 123 -7.67 14.31 6.50
CA ASP A 123 -6.66 13.61 7.29
C ASP A 123 -5.25 13.85 6.71
N GLU A 124 -4.25 13.91 7.60
CA GLU A 124 -2.88 14.21 7.19
C GLU A 124 -2.28 13.18 6.22
N HIS A 125 -2.68 11.91 6.31
CA HIS A 125 -2.20 10.86 5.41
C HIS A 125 -2.73 11.10 3.99
N GLY A 126 -4.04 11.21 3.84
CA GLY A 126 -4.67 11.49 2.56
C GLY A 126 -4.21 12.82 1.97
N LEU A 127 -4.15 13.88 2.80
CA LEU A 127 -3.71 15.20 2.38
C LEU A 127 -2.26 15.20 1.88
N SER A 128 -1.35 14.44 2.51
CA SER A 128 0.03 14.32 2.03
C SER A 128 0.11 13.62 0.67
N LYS A 129 -0.66 12.54 0.45
CA LYS A 129 -0.73 11.84 -0.83
C LYS A 129 -1.38 12.71 -1.91
N TYR A 130 -2.45 13.43 -1.58
CA TYR A 130 -3.10 14.39 -2.46
C TYR A 130 -2.14 15.50 -2.91
N ALA A 131 -1.40 16.13 -1.98
CA ALA A 131 -0.48 17.21 -2.30
C ALA A 131 0.65 16.75 -3.25
N ILE A 132 1.22 15.57 -3.02
CA ILE A 132 2.22 14.98 -3.92
C ILE A 132 1.60 14.67 -5.29
N ALA A 133 0.42 14.05 -5.33
CA ALA A 133 -0.27 13.75 -6.58
C ALA A 133 -0.55 15.01 -7.41
N ARG A 134 -1.00 16.11 -6.76
CA ARG A 134 -1.23 17.39 -7.43
C ARG A 134 0.06 18.05 -7.93
N PHE A 135 1.16 17.91 -7.17
CA PHE A 135 2.48 18.33 -7.64
C PHE A 135 2.89 17.55 -8.90
N LEU A 136 2.71 16.22 -8.89
CA LEU A 136 3.02 15.37 -10.04
C LEU A 136 2.17 15.70 -11.26
N ASP A 137 0.87 15.97 -11.08
CA ASP A 137 -0.03 16.39 -12.16
C ASP A 137 0.39 17.71 -12.80
N ALA A 138 0.95 18.63 -12.00
CA ALA A 138 1.41 19.93 -12.50
C ALA A 138 2.76 19.89 -13.23
N MET A 139 3.53 18.77 -13.10
CA MET A 139 4.77 18.61 -13.83
C MET A 139 4.49 18.32 -15.32
N THR A 140 5.37 18.80 -16.20
CA THR A 140 5.29 18.47 -17.62
C THR A 140 5.47 16.98 -17.85
N THR A 141 4.85 16.43 -18.89
CA THR A 141 4.98 15.01 -19.27
C THR A 141 6.40 14.61 -19.65
N ASP A 142 7.21 15.57 -20.13
CA ASP A 142 8.60 15.37 -20.53
C ASP A 142 9.59 15.46 -19.36
N SER A 143 9.09 15.35 -18.11
CA SER A 143 9.95 15.34 -16.94
C SER A 143 10.94 14.18 -16.97
N VAL A 144 12.22 14.48 -16.80
CA VAL A 144 13.28 13.50 -16.68
C VAL A 144 13.81 13.51 -15.26
N PRO A 145 13.93 12.38 -14.58
CA PRO A 145 13.51 11.04 -15.00
C PRO A 145 11.98 10.87 -15.00
N PRO A 146 11.45 9.87 -15.72
CA PRO A 146 10.03 9.51 -15.65
C PRO A 146 9.63 9.15 -14.23
N ILE A 147 8.46 9.67 -13.79
CA ILE A 147 7.87 9.36 -12.49
C ILE A 147 6.55 8.64 -12.71
N ILE A 148 6.41 7.46 -12.10
CA ILE A 148 5.15 6.70 -12.10
C ILE A 148 4.58 6.69 -10.67
N GLU A 149 3.36 7.19 -10.52
CA GLU A 149 2.58 7.15 -9.28
C GLU A 149 1.65 5.93 -9.29
N LEU A 150 1.83 5.02 -8.35
CA LEU A 150 0.96 3.87 -8.14
C LEU A 150 0.02 4.16 -6.95
N ARG A 151 -1.25 4.45 -7.22
CA ARG A 151 -2.28 4.71 -6.20
C ARG A 151 -2.86 3.39 -5.72
N LEU A 152 -2.32 2.87 -4.62
CA LEU A 152 -2.67 1.56 -4.08
C LEU A 152 -3.99 1.62 -3.32
N PHE A 153 -4.86 0.63 -3.54
CA PHE A 153 -6.09 0.40 -2.79
C PHE A 153 -5.95 -0.87 -1.96
N GLY A 154 -6.37 -0.83 -0.71
CA GLY A 154 -6.59 -1.99 0.15
C GLY A 154 -5.58 -3.16 0.05
N VAL A 155 -4.27 -2.91 0.08
CA VAL A 155 -3.27 -4.00 -0.02
C VAL A 155 -3.29 -4.87 1.24
N PHE A 156 -3.23 -6.19 1.09
CA PHE A 156 -3.11 -7.15 2.18
C PHE A 156 -2.13 -8.28 1.83
N GLY A 157 -1.56 -8.91 2.85
CA GLY A 157 -0.62 -10.03 2.64
C GLY A 157 0.38 -10.22 3.76
N ARG A 158 1.46 -10.95 3.47
CA ARG A 158 2.54 -11.25 4.42
C ARG A 158 3.17 -9.98 4.96
N TYR A 159 3.53 -9.99 6.26
CA TYR A 159 4.14 -8.86 6.98
C TYR A 159 3.22 -7.68 7.26
N GLU A 160 1.93 -7.77 6.90
CA GLU A 160 0.94 -6.76 7.26
C GLU A 160 0.73 -6.69 8.78
N ASP A 161 0.38 -5.53 9.31
CA ASP A 161 0.05 -5.39 10.73
C ASP A 161 -1.30 -6.03 11.05
N TYR A 162 -1.27 -7.28 11.49
CA TYR A 162 -2.46 -8.07 11.87
C TYR A 162 -3.24 -7.48 13.06
N GLY A 163 -2.65 -6.59 13.86
CA GLY A 163 -3.35 -5.93 14.96
C GLY A 163 -4.38 -4.90 14.50
N ILE A 164 -4.29 -4.41 13.25
CA ILE A 164 -5.13 -3.29 12.77
C ILE A 164 -5.71 -3.49 11.36
N ARG A 165 -5.18 -4.43 10.57
CA ARG A 165 -5.60 -4.64 9.18
C ARG A 165 -6.56 -5.81 9.07
N PHE A 166 -7.72 -5.54 8.47
CA PHE A 166 -8.89 -6.40 8.56
C PHE A 166 -8.63 -7.87 8.20
N ILE A 167 -8.13 -8.19 6.99
CA ILE A 167 -7.99 -9.58 6.55
C ILE A 167 -6.98 -10.33 7.42
N SER A 168 -5.82 -9.72 7.67
CA SER A 168 -4.78 -10.29 8.53
C SER A 168 -5.26 -10.46 9.99
N ASN A 169 -6.03 -9.48 10.51
CA ASN A 169 -6.65 -9.56 11.84
C ASN A 169 -7.67 -10.70 11.91
N ALA A 170 -8.57 -10.79 10.94
CA ALA A 170 -9.59 -11.84 10.87
C ALA A 170 -8.96 -13.24 10.85
N ILE A 171 -7.91 -13.44 10.05
CA ILE A 171 -7.17 -14.71 10.00
C ILE A 171 -6.54 -15.03 11.35
N CYS A 172 -5.79 -14.07 11.94
CA CYS A 172 -5.14 -14.31 13.24
C CYS A 172 -6.17 -14.56 14.35
N ARG A 173 -7.28 -13.80 14.38
CA ARG A 173 -8.37 -14.03 15.34
C ARG A 173 -8.94 -15.43 15.20
N SER A 174 -9.20 -15.87 13.97
CA SER A 174 -9.74 -17.23 13.73
C SER A 174 -8.78 -18.33 14.16
N ILE A 175 -7.46 -18.15 14.01
CA ILE A 175 -6.44 -19.10 14.47
C ILE A 175 -6.52 -19.25 16.00
N PHE A 176 -6.77 -18.17 16.74
CA PHE A 176 -6.85 -18.15 18.21
C PHE A 176 -8.26 -18.36 18.76
N ASP A 177 -9.23 -18.84 17.97
CA ASP A 177 -10.62 -19.07 18.38
C ASP A 177 -11.35 -17.79 18.85
N LEU A 178 -10.93 -16.63 18.38
CA LEU A 178 -11.57 -15.35 18.66
C LEU A 178 -12.60 -15.01 17.57
N PRO A 179 -13.72 -14.34 17.91
CA PRO A 179 -14.65 -13.85 16.90
C PRO A 179 -14.00 -12.92 15.91
N ILE A 180 -14.39 -12.99 14.64
CA ILE A 180 -14.04 -11.97 13.64
C ILE A 180 -14.94 -10.76 13.89
N THR A 181 -14.37 -9.58 14.07
CA THR A 181 -15.13 -8.37 14.37
C THR A 181 -15.09 -7.38 13.21
N LEU A 182 -16.25 -6.78 12.93
CA LEU A 182 -16.46 -5.74 11.93
C LEU A 182 -17.18 -4.57 12.60
N ARG A 183 -16.67 -3.36 12.43
CA ARG A 183 -17.40 -2.17 12.87
C ARG A 183 -18.69 -1.99 12.04
N GLN A 184 -18.58 -2.12 10.72
CA GLN A 184 -19.68 -2.06 9.76
C GLN A 184 -19.26 -2.76 8.49
N ASP A 185 -20.15 -3.45 7.79
CA ASP A 185 -19.86 -3.99 6.48
C ASP A 185 -19.71 -2.87 5.45
N ARG A 186 -18.78 -3.02 4.53
CA ARG A 186 -18.52 -2.07 3.45
C ARG A 186 -17.79 -2.75 2.30
N ARG A 187 -17.90 -2.21 1.11
CA ARG A 187 -17.21 -2.73 -0.06
C ARG A 187 -15.80 -2.15 -0.18
N PHE A 188 -14.86 -3.03 -0.52
CA PHE A 188 -13.45 -2.70 -0.62
C PHE A 188 -12.79 -3.40 -1.79
N SER A 189 -11.91 -2.70 -2.51
CA SER A 189 -11.00 -3.35 -3.44
C SER A 189 -9.74 -3.76 -2.68
N TYR A 190 -9.59 -5.08 -2.41
CA TYR A 190 -8.43 -5.62 -1.73
C TYR A 190 -7.46 -6.27 -2.73
N LEU A 191 -6.27 -5.70 -2.85
CA LEU A 191 -5.16 -6.20 -3.66
C LEU A 191 -4.29 -7.15 -2.83
N TYR A 192 -4.11 -8.37 -3.30
CA TYR A 192 -3.13 -9.27 -2.68
C TYR A 192 -1.71 -8.79 -2.99
N ILE A 193 -0.82 -8.84 -1.99
CA ILE A 193 0.52 -8.25 -2.09
C ILE A 193 1.35 -8.81 -3.25
N ASP A 194 1.21 -10.10 -3.57
CA ASP A 194 1.96 -10.73 -4.67
C ASP A 194 1.55 -10.17 -6.04
N ASP A 195 0.30 -9.69 -6.18
CA ASP A 195 -0.21 -9.10 -7.43
C ASP A 195 0.34 -7.68 -7.67
N LEU A 196 0.93 -7.06 -6.65
CA LEU A 196 1.63 -5.78 -6.79
C LEU A 196 3.01 -5.96 -7.46
N MET A 197 3.63 -7.12 -7.35
CA MET A 197 4.98 -7.36 -7.83
C MET A 197 5.11 -7.10 -9.34
N PRO A 198 4.30 -7.73 -10.22
CA PRO A 198 4.38 -7.47 -11.66
C PRO A 198 4.04 -6.02 -12.05
N VAL A 199 3.25 -5.30 -11.25
CA VAL A 199 2.97 -3.88 -11.47
C VAL A 199 4.21 -3.03 -11.20
N VAL A 200 4.96 -3.35 -10.14
CA VAL A 200 6.21 -2.63 -9.83
C VAL A 200 7.30 -2.96 -10.83
N ASP A 201 7.43 -4.24 -11.25
CA ASP A 201 8.38 -4.64 -12.31
C ASP A 201 8.11 -3.87 -13.60
N TRP A 202 6.84 -3.79 -14.03
CA TRP A 202 6.44 -2.97 -15.17
C TRP A 202 6.81 -1.49 -14.97
N ALA A 203 6.49 -0.90 -13.81
CA ALA A 203 6.72 0.51 -13.55
C ALA A 203 8.20 0.90 -13.57
N LEU A 204 9.12 -0.03 -13.32
CA LEU A 204 10.56 0.21 -13.39
C LEU A 204 11.08 0.45 -14.82
N ASP A 205 10.49 -0.20 -15.82
CA ASP A 205 10.97 -0.15 -17.22
C ASP A 205 9.98 0.46 -18.22
N ALA A 206 8.71 0.72 -17.79
CA ALA A 206 7.64 1.12 -18.69
C ALA A 206 7.87 2.46 -19.39
N GLN A 207 7.48 2.51 -20.67
CA GLN A 207 7.18 3.75 -21.39
C GLN A 207 5.68 4.05 -21.19
N ALA A 208 5.30 4.34 -19.94
CA ALA A 208 3.93 4.47 -19.53
C ALA A 208 3.20 5.64 -20.20
N GLU A 209 1.96 5.41 -20.65
CA GLU A 209 1.13 6.45 -21.29
C GLU A 209 0.73 7.54 -20.28
N HIS A 210 0.53 7.15 -19.03
CA HIS A 210 0.12 8.05 -17.96
C HIS A 210 1.14 8.07 -16.82
N ARG A 211 1.11 9.12 -16.01
CA ARG A 211 1.94 9.21 -14.80
C ARG A 211 1.32 8.50 -13.61
N ALA A 212 0.00 8.50 -13.48
CA ALA A 212 -0.71 7.94 -12.35
C ALA A 212 -1.60 6.76 -12.75
N TYR A 213 -1.56 5.71 -11.94
CA TYR A 213 -2.33 4.48 -12.12
C TYR A 213 -2.96 4.03 -10.81
N ASN A 214 -4.27 3.78 -10.83
CA ASN A 214 -4.93 3.08 -9.75
C ASN A 214 -4.54 1.60 -9.78
N VAL A 215 -3.99 1.11 -8.67
CA VAL A 215 -3.63 -0.29 -8.51
C VAL A 215 -4.66 -0.96 -7.60
N SER A 216 -5.56 -1.68 -8.23
CA SER A 216 -6.74 -2.28 -7.62
C SER A 216 -7.13 -3.52 -8.43
N PRO A 217 -7.64 -4.61 -7.81
CA PRO A 217 -8.22 -5.71 -8.56
C PRO A 217 -9.50 -5.28 -9.29
N ASP A 218 -9.95 -6.10 -10.26
CA ASP A 218 -11.16 -5.84 -11.06
C ASP A 218 -12.44 -5.92 -10.23
N ARG A 219 -12.39 -6.65 -9.11
CA ARG A 219 -13.53 -6.92 -8.23
C ARG A 219 -13.47 -6.10 -6.94
N THR A 220 -14.63 -5.96 -6.35
CA THR A 220 -14.82 -5.33 -5.05
C THR A 220 -15.59 -6.32 -4.17
N ASP A 221 -15.08 -6.60 -2.99
CA ASP A 221 -15.70 -7.54 -2.05
C ASP A 221 -16.21 -6.79 -0.81
N SER A 222 -17.27 -7.30 -0.16
CA SER A 222 -17.68 -6.79 1.14
C SER A 222 -16.79 -7.38 2.24
N LEU A 223 -16.58 -6.62 3.32
CA LEU A 223 -15.82 -7.14 4.47
C LEU A 223 -16.50 -8.36 5.08
N GLY A 224 -17.84 -8.40 5.07
CA GLY A 224 -18.62 -9.56 5.52
C GLY A 224 -18.30 -10.82 4.69
N ALA A 225 -18.31 -10.70 3.36
CA ALA A 225 -17.97 -11.83 2.49
C ALA A 225 -16.52 -12.31 2.68
N LEU A 226 -15.57 -11.39 2.89
CA LEU A 226 -14.19 -11.76 3.19
C LEU A 226 -14.06 -12.42 4.57
N ALA A 227 -14.84 -11.98 5.58
CA ALA A 227 -14.91 -12.64 6.89
C ALA A 227 -15.43 -14.08 6.77
N GLU A 228 -16.46 -14.29 5.95
CA GLU A 228 -17.01 -15.64 5.68
C GLU A 228 -15.96 -16.55 5.02
N LEU A 229 -15.18 -16.05 4.07
CA LEU A 229 -14.08 -16.81 3.46
C LEU A 229 -13.02 -17.21 4.51
N VAL A 230 -12.66 -16.29 5.40
CA VAL A 230 -11.71 -16.58 6.49
C VAL A 230 -12.29 -17.63 7.45
N ALA A 231 -13.53 -17.49 7.87
CA ALA A 231 -14.20 -18.45 8.76
C ALA A 231 -14.31 -19.85 8.12
N ALA A 232 -14.69 -19.91 6.85
CA ALA A 232 -14.73 -21.17 6.09
C ALA A 232 -13.34 -21.83 6.01
N ARG A 233 -12.28 -21.04 5.77
CA ARG A 233 -10.91 -21.54 5.72
C ARG A 233 -10.40 -22.05 7.07
N ALA A 234 -10.86 -21.44 8.18
CA ALA A 234 -10.50 -21.90 9.52
C ALA A 234 -11.03 -23.30 9.83
N GLY A 235 -12.05 -23.78 9.11
CA GLY A 235 -12.61 -25.12 9.25
C GLY A 235 -13.29 -25.39 10.60
N LYS A 236 -13.69 -24.33 11.30
CA LYS A 236 -14.34 -24.35 12.60
C LYS A 236 -15.38 -23.23 12.70
N ASP A 237 -16.26 -23.32 13.69
CA ASP A 237 -17.29 -22.29 13.93
C ASP A 237 -16.64 -21.03 14.55
N VAL A 238 -16.36 -20.04 13.70
CA VAL A 238 -15.80 -18.75 14.11
C VAL A 238 -16.91 -17.69 13.96
N PRO A 239 -17.41 -17.11 15.07
CA PRO A 239 -18.45 -16.09 15.00
C PRO A 239 -17.96 -14.84 14.26
N ILE A 240 -18.84 -14.25 13.44
CA ILE A 240 -18.62 -12.96 12.80
C ILE A 240 -19.55 -11.96 13.47
N LEU A 241 -18.98 -10.93 14.12
CA LEU A 241 -19.71 -9.92 14.86
C LEU A 241 -19.63 -8.58 14.12
N VAL A 242 -20.76 -8.01 13.77
CA VAL A 242 -20.88 -6.71 13.08
C VAL A 242 -21.54 -5.72 14.07
N ALA A 243 -20.85 -4.61 14.35
CA ALA A 243 -21.31 -3.65 15.38
C ALA A 243 -22.43 -2.73 14.88
N HIS A 244 -22.45 -2.40 13.59
CA HIS A 244 -23.44 -1.50 12.99
C HIS A 244 -24.07 -2.13 11.75
N ASP A 245 -25.39 -2.03 11.64
CA ASP A 245 -26.14 -2.52 10.48
C ASP A 245 -25.89 -1.68 9.21
N GLY A 246 -26.21 -2.28 8.06
CA GLY A 246 -26.12 -1.65 6.75
C GLY A 246 -24.71 -1.56 6.18
N LEU A 247 -24.59 -0.97 5.00
CA LEU A 247 -23.31 -0.80 4.30
C LEU A 247 -22.72 0.58 4.58
N GLY A 248 -21.46 0.61 4.98
CA GLY A 248 -20.66 1.82 5.07
C GLY A 248 -20.14 2.28 3.69
N ASN A 249 -19.37 3.35 3.67
CA ASN A 249 -18.80 3.94 2.46
C ASN A 249 -17.92 2.92 1.72
N GLU A 250 -18.15 2.79 0.41
CA GLU A 250 -17.32 1.98 -0.48
C GLU A 250 -15.94 2.62 -0.68
N TYR A 251 -14.91 1.77 -0.81
CA TYR A 251 -13.55 2.18 -1.15
C TYR A 251 -13.02 1.30 -2.27
N SER A 252 -13.28 1.72 -3.51
CA SER A 252 -12.90 0.97 -4.71
C SER A 252 -12.42 1.89 -5.83
N ALA A 253 -11.62 1.34 -6.74
CA ALA A 253 -11.09 2.05 -7.89
C ALA A 253 -11.38 1.33 -9.19
N ASP A 254 -11.42 2.09 -10.26
CA ASP A 254 -11.28 1.61 -11.63
C ASP A 254 -9.79 1.50 -11.95
N ASN A 255 -9.37 0.37 -12.49
CA ASN A 255 -7.97 0.08 -12.86
C ASN A 255 -7.77 0.13 -14.39
N GLY A 256 -8.68 0.75 -15.12
CA GLY A 256 -8.71 0.74 -16.58
C GLY A 256 -7.43 1.28 -17.24
N ARG A 257 -6.73 2.26 -16.63
CA ARG A 257 -5.43 2.71 -17.14
C ARG A 257 -4.39 1.60 -17.01
N LEU A 258 -4.29 0.97 -15.84
CA LEU A 258 -3.35 -0.12 -15.59
C LEU A 258 -3.60 -1.32 -16.51
N ARG A 259 -4.88 -1.65 -16.75
CA ARG A 259 -5.28 -2.74 -17.64
C ARG A 259 -4.89 -2.53 -19.10
N ARG A 260 -4.82 -1.28 -19.56
CA ARG A 260 -4.33 -0.99 -20.93
C ARG A 260 -2.83 -1.23 -21.05
N GLU A 261 -2.06 -0.93 -20.01
CA GLU A 261 -0.62 -1.17 -19.97
C GLU A 261 -0.28 -2.65 -19.74
N LEU A 262 -1.06 -3.32 -18.90
CA LEU A 262 -0.87 -4.70 -18.47
C LEU A 262 -2.13 -5.53 -18.71
N PRO A 263 -2.49 -5.83 -19.98
CA PRO A 263 -3.74 -6.54 -20.30
C PRO A 263 -3.80 -7.95 -19.72
N ASP A 264 -2.66 -8.61 -19.59
CA ASP A 264 -2.54 -10.00 -19.10
C ASP A 264 -2.32 -10.07 -17.57
N LEU A 265 -2.32 -8.94 -16.86
CA LEU A 265 -2.16 -8.92 -15.40
C LEU A 265 -3.29 -9.74 -14.75
N ALA A 266 -2.94 -10.82 -14.08
CA ALA A 266 -3.87 -11.65 -13.33
C ALA A 266 -3.91 -11.22 -11.86
N PHE A 267 -5.11 -11.04 -11.32
CA PHE A 267 -5.31 -10.81 -9.89
C PHE A 267 -5.70 -12.12 -9.19
N THR A 268 -5.04 -12.38 -8.07
CA THR A 268 -5.30 -13.57 -7.26
C THR A 268 -6.71 -13.51 -6.67
N PRO A 269 -7.56 -14.53 -6.87
CA PRO A 269 -8.88 -14.56 -6.23
C PRO A 269 -8.78 -14.50 -4.70
N PRO A 270 -9.67 -13.77 -3.99
CA PRO A 270 -9.60 -13.61 -2.54
C PRO A 270 -9.53 -14.91 -1.76
N GLU A 271 -10.26 -15.94 -2.19
CA GLU A 271 -10.23 -17.27 -1.57
C GLU A 271 -8.84 -17.92 -1.63
N VAL A 272 -8.13 -17.74 -2.74
CA VAL A 272 -6.74 -18.23 -2.91
C VAL A 272 -5.76 -17.40 -2.11
N ALA A 273 -5.91 -16.08 -2.11
CA ALA A 273 -5.06 -15.17 -1.37
C ALA A 273 -5.20 -15.37 0.15
N ILE A 274 -6.46 -15.53 0.63
CA ILE A 274 -6.75 -15.83 2.04
C ILE A 274 -6.18 -17.20 2.42
N ASP A 275 -6.31 -18.23 1.60
CA ASP A 275 -5.74 -19.56 1.88
C ASP A 275 -4.21 -19.50 2.05
N ARG A 276 -3.52 -18.81 1.12
CA ARG A 276 -2.06 -18.62 1.20
C ARG A 276 -1.66 -17.87 2.46
N LEU A 277 -2.34 -16.77 2.77
CA LEU A 277 -2.05 -15.94 3.93
C LEU A 277 -2.38 -16.64 5.25
N PHE A 278 -3.48 -17.40 5.28
CA PHE A 278 -3.85 -18.24 6.42
C PHE A 278 -2.77 -19.28 6.73
N SER A 279 -2.28 -19.98 5.71
CA SER A 279 -1.18 -20.94 5.85
C SER A 279 0.08 -20.25 6.37
N TRP A 280 0.42 -19.07 5.84
CA TRP A 280 1.58 -18.31 6.27
C TRP A 280 1.52 -17.90 7.76
N TYR A 281 0.34 -17.48 8.28
CA TYR A 281 0.14 -17.19 9.70
C TYR A 281 0.12 -18.45 10.56
N SER A 282 -0.47 -19.53 10.08
CA SER A 282 -0.50 -20.81 10.80
C SER A 282 0.90 -21.35 11.07
N ASP A 283 1.80 -21.25 10.10
CA ASP A 283 3.21 -21.65 10.24
C ASP A 283 3.98 -20.77 11.23
N ARG A 284 3.43 -19.60 11.58
CA ARG A 284 4.06 -18.58 12.46
C ARG A 284 3.22 -18.23 13.67
N VAL A 285 2.37 -19.13 14.12
CA VAL A 285 1.44 -18.88 15.23
C VAL A 285 2.15 -18.40 16.50
N THR A 286 3.38 -18.87 16.75
CA THR A 286 4.19 -18.47 17.90
C THR A 286 4.72 -17.03 17.83
N GLU A 287 4.71 -16.41 16.65
CA GLU A 287 5.12 -15.01 16.43
C GLU A 287 3.94 -14.03 16.59
N ILE A 288 2.70 -14.54 16.72
CA ILE A 288 1.51 -13.72 16.84
C ILE A 288 1.28 -13.38 18.30
N ASP A 289 1.36 -12.09 18.63
CA ASP A 289 0.96 -11.59 19.95
C ASP A 289 -0.56 -11.50 20.04
N ARG A 290 -1.17 -12.43 20.81
CA ARG A 290 -2.61 -12.51 21.01
C ARG A 290 -3.19 -11.22 21.59
N ASN A 291 -2.47 -10.50 22.46
CA ASN A 291 -2.97 -9.28 23.07
C ASN A 291 -3.26 -8.19 22.04
N ARG A 292 -2.53 -8.18 20.90
CA ARG A 292 -2.79 -7.25 19.80
C ARG A 292 -4.09 -7.53 19.05
N LEU A 293 -4.66 -8.72 19.20
CA LEU A 293 -5.93 -9.12 18.59
C LEU A 293 -7.15 -8.71 19.45
N GLU A 294 -6.95 -8.46 20.74
CA GLU A 294 -8.01 -8.12 21.70
C GLU A 294 -8.32 -6.62 21.74
N ILE A 295 -7.51 -5.81 21.06
CA ILE A 295 -7.77 -4.38 20.91
C ILE A 295 -8.92 -4.22 19.89
N ASP A 296 -10.05 -3.66 20.35
CA ASP A 296 -11.23 -3.41 19.51
C ASP A 296 -10.84 -2.61 18.25
N THR A 297 -11.16 -3.20 17.10
CA THR A 297 -10.84 -2.62 15.77
C THR A 297 -12.01 -1.78 15.24
#